data_7a1d7e9f6e4328e0485f7ab3a17d07cf
#
_entry.id   7a1d7e9f6e4328e0485f7ab3a17d07cf
#
_cell.length_a   1.000
_cell.length_b   1.000
_cell.length_c   1.000
_cell.angle_alpha   90.00
_cell.angle_beta   90.00
_cell.angle_gamma   90.00
#
_symmetry.space_group_name_H-M   'P 1'
#
loop_
_entity.id
_entity.type
_entity.pdbx_description
1 polymer ?
#
loop_
_entity_poly.entity_id
_entity_poly.type
_entity_poly.pdbx_seq_one_letter_code
_entity_poly.pdbx_strand_id
1 'polypeptide(L)'
;MQWKRCKTKAIAQKRFQNAYINSIMCINYIKREIDMKKIEAIIRKTKFEDVKEALLAADIEWFSYYDVRGEGKMRQARIYRGVMYDTSSIERVLLNIVVRDKNVEKTIQAVQKAACTGEIGDGRIFVIPVEDTVRIRTGERGDIALYNAEKEK
;
A
#
# COMPACT_ATOMS: atom_id res chain seq x y z
N MET A 1 -21.77 -9.20 57.24
CA MET A 1 -20.71 -8.35 56.60
C MET A 1 -20.31 -8.83 55.15
N GLN A 2 -20.93 -9.80 54.51
CA GLN A 2 -20.55 -10.32 53.19
C GLN A 2 -21.22 -9.59 51.99
N TRP A 3 -22.30 -8.87 52.20
CA TRP A 3 -23.10 -8.28 51.10
C TRP A 3 -22.47 -7.04 50.44
N LYS A 4 -21.64 -6.29 51.17
CA LYS A 4 -20.94 -5.09 50.62
C LYS A 4 -19.78 -5.45 49.72
N ARG A 5 -19.11 -6.61 49.88
CA ARG A 5 -17.99 -7.05 49.03
C ARG A 5 -18.41 -7.50 47.63
N CYS A 6 -19.65 -7.98 47.45
CA CYS A 6 -20.12 -8.46 46.15
C CYS A 6 -20.46 -7.30 45.19
N LYS A 7 -21.03 -6.19 45.70
CA LYS A 7 -21.38 -5.02 44.88
C LYS A 7 -20.16 -4.29 44.37
N THR A 8 -19.07 -4.22 45.17
CA THR A 8 -17.82 -3.52 44.78
C THR A 8 -17.07 -4.25 43.64
N LYS A 9 -17.08 -5.60 43.68
CA LYS A 9 -16.46 -6.39 42.59
C LYS A 9 -17.24 -6.26 41.28
N ALA A 10 -18.57 -6.25 41.31
CA ALA A 10 -19.41 -6.11 40.12
C ALA A 10 -19.26 -4.72 39.47
N ILE A 11 -19.13 -3.67 40.29
CA ILE A 11 -18.92 -2.30 39.80
C ILE A 11 -17.52 -2.14 39.19
N ALA A 12 -16.48 -2.72 39.80
CA ALA A 12 -15.12 -2.72 39.25
C ALA A 12 -15.06 -3.48 37.92
N GLN A 13 -15.72 -4.63 37.83
CA GLN A 13 -15.77 -5.45 36.61
C GLN A 13 -16.49 -4.75 35.46
N LYS A 14 -17.61 -4.03 35.73
CA LYS A 14 -18.29 -3.18 34.74
C LYS A 14 -17.42 -2.00 34.28
N ARG A 15 -16.65 -1.38 35.17
CA ARG A 15 -15.72 -0.29 34.80
C ARG A 15 -14.59 -0.80 33.89
N PHE A 16 -14.01 -1.94 34.18
CA PHE A 16 -13.00 -2.58 33.32
C PHE A 16 -13.57 -2.96 31.95
N GLN A 17 -14.77 -3.52 31.91
CA GLN A 17 -15.44 -3.89 30.67
C GLN A 17 -15.78 -2.67 29.80
N ASN A 18 -16.26 -1.59 30.41
CA ASN A 18 -16.52 -0.33 29.70
C ASN A 18 -15.23 0.34 29.19
N ALA A 19 -14.14 0.31 29.97
CA ALA A 19 -12.85 0.84 29.52
C ALA A 19 -12.28 0.02 28.34
N TYR A 20 -12.43 -1.30 28.37
CA TYR A 20 -12.02 -2.20 27.28
C TYR A 20 -12.86 -1.98 26.02
N ILE A 21 -14.18 -1.85 26.15
CA ILE A 21 -15.10 -1.56 25.03
C ILE A 21 -14.79 -0.19 24.42
N ASN A 22 -14.55 0.84 25.24
CA ASN A 22 -14.18 2.17 24.78
C ASN A 22 -12.80 2.16 24.07
N SER A 23 -11.85 1.37 24.55
CA SER A 23 -10.55 1.19 23.90
C SER A 23 -10.71 0.51 22.54
N ILE A 24 -11.54 -0.53 22.43
CA ILE A 24 -11.84 -1.20 21.14
C ILE A 24 -12.61 -0.26 20.21
N MET A 25 -13.55 0.53 20.72
CA MET A 25 -14.27 1.53 19.92
C MET A 25 -13.34 2.63 19.41
N CYS A 26 -12.40 3.12 20.23
CA CYS A 26 -11.37 4.06 19.77
C CYS A 26 -10.46 3.45 18.70
N ILE A 27 -10.02 2.21 18.88
CA ILE A 27 -9.20 1.51 17.89
C ILE A 27 -9.98 1.31 16.59
N ASN A 28 -11.25 0.95 16.65
CA ASN A 28 -12.11 0.78 15.48
C ASN A 28 -12.48 2.13 14.84
N TYR A 29 -12.60 3.21 15.61
CA TYR A 29 -12.80 4.57 15.10
C TYR A 29 -11.57 5.05 14.33
N ILE A 30 -10.37 4.89 14.91
CA ILE A 30 -9.10 5.20 14.23
C ILE A 30 -8.93 4.33 12.97
N LYS A 31 -9.35 3.07 13.00
CA LYS A 31 -9.26 2.16 11.85
C LYS A 31 -10.24 2.50 10.72
N ARG A 32 -11.31 3.25 11.00
CA ARG A 32 -12.29 3.70 9.99
C ARG A 32 -11.87 4.98 9.25
N GLU A 33 -10.89 5.71 9.77
CA GLU A 33 -10.43 6.97 9.17
C GLU A 33 -9.29 6.81 8.15
N ILE A 34 -8.71 5.61 8.00
CA ILE A 34 -7.63 5.36 7.03
C ILE A 34 -8.19 4.54 5.87
N ASP A 35 -8.94 5.21 4.99
CA ASP A 35 -9.54 4.58 3.81
C ASP A 35 -8.64 4.67 2.56
N MET A 36 -7.34 4.87 2.75
CA MET A 36 -6.37 5.05 1.67
C MET A 36 -5.10 4.25 1.91
N LYS A 37 -4.57 3.69 0.83
CA LYS A 37 -3.29 2.99 0.84
C LYS A 37 -2.38 3.51 -0.26
N LYS A 38 -1.10 3.55 0.05
CA LYS A 38 -0.03 3.72 -0.92
C LYS A 38 0.47 2.34 -1.32
N ILE A 39 0.42 2.06 -2.60
CA ILE A 39 0.99 0.86 -3.19
C ILE A 39 2.34 1.26 -3.78
N GLU A 40 3.41 0.70 -3.23
CA GLU A 40 4.74 0.81 -3.78
C GLU A 40 5.08 -0.49 -4.51
N ALA A 41 5.29 -0.42 -5.81
CA ALA A 41 5.63 -1.58 -6.60
C ALA A 41 7.01 -1.41 -7.25
N ILE A 42 7.96 -2.28 -6.92
CA ILE A 42 9.27 -2.36 -7.56
C ILE A 42 9.16 -3.42 -8.63
N ILE A 43 9.33 -3.05 -9.90
CA ILE A 43 9.16 -3.93 -11.06
C ILE A 43 10.38 -3.92 -11.96
N ARG A 44 10.46 -4.87 -12.89
CA ARG A 44 11.45 -4.86 -13.98
C ARG A 44 11.19 -3.67 -14.90
N LYS A 45 12.23 -2.96 -15.32
CA LYS A 45 12.12 -1.84 -16.27
C LYS A 45 11.45 -2.25 -17.57
N THR A 46 11.72 -3.47 -18.04
CA THR A 46 11.13 -4.03 -19.25
C THR A 46 9.61 -4.26 -19.17
N LYS A 47 9.05 -4.31 -17.95
CA LYS A 47 7.62 -4.51 -17.69
C LYS A 47 6.86 -3.22 -17.37
N PHE A 48 7.54 -2.08 -17.43
CA PHE A 48 6.94 -0.80 -17.04
C PHE A 48 5.75 -0.41 -17.92
N GLU A 49 5.88 -0.51 -19.26
CA GLU A 49 4.79 -0.13 -20.17
C GLU A 49 3.58 -1.09 -20.03
N ASP A 50 3.82 -2.41 -19.90
CA ASP A 50 2.75 -3.38 -19.68
C ASP A 50 1.95 -3.05 -18.39
N VAL A 51 2.66 -2.68 -17.32
CA VAL A 51 2.05 -2.30 -16.03
C VAL A 51 1.29 -0.98 -16.14
N LYS A 52 1.82 0.00 -16.86
CA LYS A 52 1.16 1.28 -17.10
C LYS A 52 -0.17 1.11 -17.84
N GLU A 53 -0.19 0.30 -18.90
CA GLU A 53 -1.41 -0.04 -19.63
C GLU A 53 -2.44 -0.76 -18.74
N ALA A 54 -1.97 -1.72 -17.92
CA ALA A 54 -2.83 -2.45 -17.00
C ALA A 54 -3.44 -1.55 -15.90
N LEU A 55 -2.70 -0.56 -15.41
CA LEU A 55 -3.20 0.42 -14.45
C LEU A 55 -4.27 1.31 -15.08
N LEU A 56 -4.05 1.81 -16.30
CA LEU A 56 -5.03 2.60 -17.04
C LEU A 56 -6.31 1.81 -17.31
N ALA A 57 -6.19 0.53 -17.72
CA ALA A 57 -7.34 -0.37 -17.92
C ALA A 57 -8.09 -0.65 -16.60
N ALA A 58 -7.40 -0.54 -15.47
CA ALA A 58 -7.98 -0.65 -14.12
C ALA A 58 -8.53 0.69 -13.60
N ASP A 59 -8.61 1.75 -14.42
CA ASP A 59 -9.07 3.10 -14.03
C ASP A 59 -8.22 3.72 -12.91
N ILE A 60 -6.91 3.44 -12.94
CA ILE A 60 -5.90 4.03 -12.07
C ILE A 60 -5.05 4.98 -12.92
N GLU A 61 -5.46 6.25 -12.95
CA GLU A 61 -4.84 7.26 -13.82
C GLU A 61 -3.63 7.97 -13.19
N TRP A 62 -3.56 8.00 -11.86
CA TRP A 62 -2.59 8.82 -11.14
C TRP A 62 -1.58 7.97 -10.38
N PHE A 63 -0.37 7.99 -10.83
CA PHE A 63 0.77 7.39 -10.13
C PHE A 63 2.05 8.14 -10.49
N SER A 64 3.04 8.09 -9.62
CA SER A 64 4.39 8.57 -9.88
C SER A 64 5.35 7.39 -9.98
N TYR A 65 6.42 7.57 -10.73
CA TYR A 65 7.46 6.55 -10.85
C TYR A 65 8.84 7.16 -10.98
N TYR A 66 9.85 6.38 -10.65
CA TYR A 66 11.24 6.72 -10.82
C TYR A 66 12.11 5.48 -10.96
N ASP A 67 13.23 5.65 -11.67
CA ASP A 67 14.25 4.61 -11.81
C ASP A 67 14.96 4.41 -10.46
N VAL A 68 15.06 3.15 -10.03
CA VAL A 68 15.79 2.77 -8.83
C VAL A 68 16.79 1.69 -9.16
N ARG A 69 17.85 1.61 -8.38
CA ARG A 69 18.79 0.51 -8.43
C ARG A 69 18.61 -0.35 -7.19
N GLY A 70 18.48 -1.65 -7.39
CA GLY A 70 18.31 -2.62 -6.32
C GLY A 70 19.38 -3.70 -6.39
N GLU A 71 19.85 -4.14 -5.24
CA GLU A 71 20.65 -5.33 -5.11
C GLU A 71 19.76 -6.52 -4.72
N GLY A 72 19.97 -7.67 -5.32
CA GLY A 72 19.22 -8.88 -5.06
C GLY A 72 20.11 -10.12 -5.03
N LYS A 73 19.53 -11.27 -4.67
CA LYS A 73 20.24 -12.55 -4.64
C LYS A 73 20.73 -13.02 -6.02
N MET A 74 20.27 -12.44 -7.11
CA MET A 74 20.76 -12.74 -8.46
C MET A 74 22.13 -12.09 -8.71
N ARG A 75 23.13 -12.50 -7.98
CA ARG A 75 24.53 -12.23 -8.32
C ARG A 75 24.98 -13.24 -9.40
N GLN A 76 24.52 -13.07 -10.61
CA GLN A 76 25.11 -13.78 -11.74
C GLN A 76 26.11 -12.83 -12.41
N ALA A 77 27.38 -13.04 -12.12
CA ALA A 77 28.45 -12.47 -12.93
C ALA A 77 28.24 -12.92 -14.38
N ARG A 78 27.80 -12.07 -15.26
CA ARG A 78 27.73 -12.36 -16.69
C ARG A 78 29.07 -12.03 -17.31
N ILE A 79 29.76 -13.05 -17.82
CA ILE A 79 30.95 -12.86 -18.64
C ILE A 79 30.47 -12.65 -20.08
N TYR A 80 30.70 -11.48 -20.62
CA TYR A 80 30.48 -11.20 -22.03
C TYR A 80 31.82 -10.83 -22.68
N ARG A 81 32.23 -11.59 -23.67
CA ARG A 81 33.54 -11.41 -24.38
C ARG A 81 34.76 -11.35 -23.43
N GLY A 82 34.75 -12.18 -22.37
CA GLY A 82 35.88 -12.25 -21.42
C GLY A 82 35.92 -11.13 -20.37
N VAL A 83 34.98 -10.18 -20.42
CA VAL A 83 34.86 -9.12 -19.42
C VAL A 83 33.78 -9.50 -18.41
N MET A 84 34.13 -9.46 -17.12
CA MET A 84 33.19 -9.72 -16.04
C MET A 84 32.39 -8.43 -15.80
N TYR A 85 31.08 -8.47 -16.10
CA TYR A 85 30.17 -7.37 -15.76
C TYR A 85 29.62 -7.61 -14.36
N ASP A 86 29.82 -6.64 -13.47
CA ASP A 86 29.18 -6.64 -12.16
C ASP A 86 27.68 -6.37 -12.33
N THR A 87 26.88 -7.40 -12.16
CA THR A 87 25.41 -7.33 -12.19
C THR A 87 24.82 -7.16 -10.79
N SER A 88 25.61 -6.72 -9.81
CA SER A 88 25.15 -6.54 -8.43
C SER A 88 24.05 -5.48 -8.32
N SER A 89 24.07 -4.50 -9.20
CA SER A 89 23.08 -3.42 -9.23
C SER A 89 22.17 -3.52 -10.47
N ILE A 90 20.92 -3.90 -10.24
CA ILE A 90 19.92 -4.09 -11.31
C ILE A 90 19.02 -2.87 -11.38
N GLU A 91 18.84 -2.31 -12.59
CA GLU A 91 17.85 -1.24 -12.81
C GLU A 91 16.42 -1.76 -12.64
N ARG A 92 15.64 -0.99 -11.91
CA ARG A 92 14.23 -1.24 -11.61
C ARG A 92 13.44 0.06 -11.74
N VAL A 93 12.12 -0.06 -11.84
CA VAL A 93 11.21 1.07 -11.71
C VAL A 93 10.41 0.87 -10.42
N LEU A 94 10.36 1.92 -9.61
CA LEU A 94 9.50 2.00 -8.44
C LEU A 94 8.30 2.85 -8.81
N LEU A 95 7.12 2.26 -8.66
CA LEU A 95 5.82 2.91 -8.82
C LEU A 95 5.27 3.29 -7.44
N ASN A 96 4.73 4.49 -7.32
CA ASN A 96 3.98 4.94 -6.16
C ASN A 96 2.56 5.28 -6.59
N ILE A 97 1.61 4.54 -6.06
CA ILE A 97 0.19 4.63 -6.41
C ILE A 97 -0.59 4.81 -5.11
N VAL A 98 -1.33 5.91 -4.96
CA VAL A 98 -2.20 6.10 -3.79
C VAL A 98 -3.63 5.90 -4.23
N VAL A 99 -4.33 4.96 -3.57
CA VAL A 99 -5.70 4.57 -3.91
C VAL A 99 -6.57 4.45 -2.67
N ARG A 100 -7.89 4.54 -2.86
CA ARG A 100 -8.88 4.18 -1.84
C ARG A 100 -8.82 2.68 -1.53
N ASP A 101 -9.16 2.29 -0.32
CA ASP A 101 -9.16 0.88 0.11
C ASP A 101 -9.92 -0.04 -0.85
N LYS A 102 -11.05 0.42 -1.41
CA LYS A 102 -11.84 -0.33 -2.39
C LYS A 102 -11.08 -0.69 -3.67
N ASN A 103 -10.06 0.08 -4.03
CA ASN A 103 -9.27 -0.10 -5.26
C ASN A 103 -7.94 -0.81 -5.02
N VAL A 104 -7.56 -1.08 -3.77
CA VAL A 104 -6.26 -1.67 -3.43
C VAL A 104 -6.06 -3.01 -4.12
N GLU A 105 -7.01 -3.92 -3.95
CA GLU A 105 -6.89 -5.27 -4.50
C GLU A 105 -6.87 -5.27 -6.04
N LYS A 106 -7.73 -4.45 -6.66
CA LYS A 106 -7.77 -4.25 -8.11
C LYS A 106 -6.42 -3.74 -8.64
N THR A 107 -5.80 -2.79 -7.94
CA THR A 107 -4.48 -2.23 -8.31
C THR A 107 -3.38 -3.28 -8.17
N ILE A 108 -3.37 -4.04 -7.06
CA ILE A 108 -2.39 -5.10 -6.83
C ILE A 108 -2.48 -6.15 -7.93
N GLN A 109 -3.68 -6.61 -8.28
CA GLN A 109 -3.89 -7.62 -9.32
C GLN A 109 -3.46 -7.11 -10.70
N ALA A 110 -3.75 -5.84 -11.04
CA ALA A 110 -3.31 -5.24 -12.29
C ALA A 110 -1.78 -5.21 -12.41
N VAL A 111 -1.08 -4.74 -11.36
CA VAL A 111 0.38 -4.71 -11.32
C VAL A 111 0.97 -6.12 -11.36
N GLN A 112 0.45 -7.03 -10.53
CA GLN A 112 0.96 -8.40 -10.43
C GLN A 112 0.83 -9.14 -11.77
N LYS A 113 -0.34 -9.08 -12.41
CA LYS A 113 -0.59 -9.76 -13.69
C LYS A 113 0.33 -9.26 -14.79
N ALA A 114 0.56 -7.95 -14.88
CA ALA A 114 1.36 -7.34 -15.92
C ALA A 114 2.87 -7.49 -15.68
N ALA A 115 3.31 -7.43 -14.41
CA ALA A 115 4.73 -7.50 -14.05
C ALA A 115 5.27 -8.92 -13.93
N CYS A 116 4.40 -9.94 -13.75
CA CYS A 116 4.79 -11.32 -13.51
C CYS A 116 5.41 -11.95 -14.77
N THR A 117 6.63 -12.47 -14.64
CA THR A 117 7.30 -13.29 -15.67
C THR A 117 7.46 -14.74 -15.20
N GLY A 118 7.24 -15.02 -13.92
CA GLY A 118 7.50 -16.33 -13.29
C GLY A 118 8.96 -16.55 -12.90
N GLU A 119 9.82 -15.58 -13.15
CA GLU A 119 11.24 -15.67 -12.82
C GLU A 119 11.59 -14.96 -11.53
N ILE A 120 12.68 -15.41 -10.89
CA ILE A 120 13.23 -14.70 -9.73
C ILE A 120 13.62 -13.28 -10.14
N GLY A 121 13.17 -12.29 -9.36
CA GLY A 121 13.48 -10.87 -9.60
C GLY A 121 12.36 -10.08 -10.29
N ASP A 122 11.13 -10.59 -10.33
CA ASP A 122 9.96 -9.87 -10.83
C ASP A 122 9.62 -8.63 -9.99
N GLY A 123 10.08 -8.59 -8.76
CA GLY A 123 9.90 -7.44 -7.89
C GLY A 123 9.06 -7.72 -6.66
N ARG A 124 8.53 -6.65 -6.05
CA ARG A 124 7.69 -6.72 -4.84
C ARG A 124 6.69 -5.57 -4.83
N ILE A 125 5.56 -5.82 -4.20
CA ILE A 125 4.52 -4.83 -3.94
C ILE A 125 4.43 -4.65 -2.42
N PHE A 126 4.45 -3.41 -1.97
CA PHE A 126 4.24 -3.02 -0.59
C PHE A 126 2.94 -2.23 -0.49
N VAL A 127 2.16 -2.50 0.55
CA VAL A 127 0.91 -1.77 0.84
C VAL A 127 1.10 -1.03 2.15
N ILE A 128 1.06 0.28 2.09
CA ILE A 128 1.38 1.18 3.20
C ILE A 128 0.14 2.01 3.52
N PRO A 129 -0.30 2.13 4.77
CA PRO A 129 -1.41 3.01 5.13
C PRO A 129 -1.01 4.47 4.91
N VAL A 130 -1.95 5.26 4.39
CA VAL A 130 -1.80 6.72 4.19
C VAL A 130 -2.74 7.41 5.15
N GLU A 131 -2.18 8.19 6.06
CA GLU A 131 -2.97 8.87 7.10
C GLU A 131 -3.86 9.97 6.52
N ASP A 132 -3.35 10.74 5.55
CA ASP A 132 -4.09 11.83 4.92
C ASP A 132 -3.50 12.18 3.55
N THR A 133 -4.31 12.77 2.68
CA THR A 133 -3.88 13.41 1.44
C THR A 133 -4.49 14.79 1.32
N VAL A 134 -3.76 15.71 0.70
CA VAL A 134 -4.22 17.08 0.48
C VAL A 134 -4.03 17.44 -0.98
N ARG A 135 -5.08 17.86 -1.65
CA ARG A 135 -4.99 18.37 -3.02
C ARG A 135 -4.47 19.80 -2.98
N ILE A 136 -3.31 20.04 -3.56
CA ILE A 136 -2.63 21.34 -3.51
C ILE A 136 -3.49 22.45 -4.11
N ARG A 137 -4.21 22.18 -5.21
CA ARG A 137 -5.02 23.18 -5.92
C ARG A 137 -6.21 23.69 -5.12
N THR A 138 -6.90 22.81 -4.37
CA THR A 138 -8.19 23.11 -3.74
C THR A 138 -8.16 23.05 -2.21
N GLY A 139 -7.12 22.45 -1.62
CA GLY A 139 -7.04 22.23 -0.18
C GLY A 139 -7.94 21.10 0.33
N GLU A 140 -8.63 20.37 -0.55
CA GLU A 140 -9.43 19.19 -0.17
C GLU A 140 -8.56 18.12 0.46
N ARG A 141 -9.11 17.42 1.45
CA ARG A 141 -8.40 16.40 2.24
C ARG A 141 -9.09 15.05 2.16
N GLY A 142 -8.31 14.03 2.52
CA GLY A 142 -8.78 12.65 2.56
C GLY A 142 -8.98 12.05 1.18
N ASP A 143 -9.83 11.05 1.08
CA ASP A 143 -10.05 10.27 -0.14
C ASP A 143 -10.61 11.08 -1.31
N ILE A 144 -11.35 12.17 -1.03
CA ILE A 144 -11.86 13.12 -2.03
C ILE A 144 -10.73 13.79 -2.81
N ALA A 145 -9.56 13.99 -2.16
CA ALA A 145 -8.41 14.61 -2.80
C ALA A 145 -7.79 13.74 -3.91
N LEU A 146 -8.06 12.42 -3.92
CA LEU A 146 -7.50 11.48 -4.89
C LEU A 146 -8.22 11.46 -6.23
N TYR A 147 -9.49 11.90 -6.30
CA TYR A 147 -10.34 11.76 -7.49
C TYR A 147 -10.97 13.08 -7.87
N ASN A 148 -11.16 13.31 -9.18
CA ASN A 148 -11.92 14.45 -9.65
C ASN A 148 -13.41 14.10 -9.60
N ALA A 149 -14.21 14.87 -8.87
CA ALA A 149 -15.64 14.67 -8.69
C ALA A 149 -16.46 14.70 -10.01
N GLU A 150 -15.86 15.15 -11.11
CA GLU A 150 -16.51 15.25 -12.42
C GLU A 150 -16.68 13.91 -13.16
N LYS A 151 -16.02 12.83 -12.68
CA LYS A 151 -16.05 11.51 -13.34
C LYS A 151 -16.97 10.48 -12.66
N GLU A 152 -17.61 10.82 -11.55
CA GLU A 152 -18.57 9.92 -10.86
C GLU A 152 -20.04 10.17 -11.27
N LYS A 153 -20.29 10.62 -12.51
CA LYS A 153 -21.66 10.73 -13.07
C LYS A 153 -21.96 9.59 -14.03
#